data_3f59c2cba57b266dd6cdf00d09ecf404
#
_entry.id   3f59c2cba57b266dd6cdf00d09ecf404
#
_cell.length_a   1.000
_cell.length_b   1.000
_cell.length_c   1.000
_cell.angle_alpha   90.00
_cell.angle_beta   90.00
_cell.angle_gamma   90.00
#
_symmetry.space_group_name_H-M   'P 1'
#
loop_
_entity.id
_entity.type
_entity.pdbx_description
1 polymer ?
#
loop_
_entity_poly.entity_id
_entity_poly.type
_entity_poly.pdbx_seq_one_letter_code
_entity_poly.pdbx_strand_id
1 'polypeptide(L)'
;NCPMRNGEKICATFPKEAAAVKQYGPNLRAFAVNLLTQGYVSIDRTRQILEGLGIPVSTGTLQNFLDSCAVETASAADEIRKKVAALDVIHCDETGVDVNGKLHWMHCLCNHRWSYCTVHEKRGSAAMDEIGIIPSLDNSTLVHDFWSAYLKYDNVKHSFCNTHLERELIYAYETTGQTWADALNKLLSEMCGKRNELKKDGASCYPPELLTSYFGRYDALVAEGLAANPIRESPKGKRGRKAKGKTRCLLERLRDYKADILRFALDWTVPFTNNEAERCVRFSKVKEKVSGCFRTKKGADSFMRIMSYIGSAKKHGMTAYAALLEAVYGRSLQTVQAWT
;
A
#
# COMPACT_ATOMS: atom_id res chain seq x y z
N ASN A 1 16.18 37.65 -43.23
CA ASN A 1 15.70 39.03 -43.50
C ASN A 1 14.78 38.96 -44.70
N CYS A 2 13.50 39.25 -44.53
CA CYS A 2 12.55 39.35 -45.65
C CYS A 2 12.62 40.76 -46.23
N PRO A 3 12.97 40.93 -47.53
CA PRO A 3 13.08 42.26 -48.16
C PRO A 3 11.77 43.04 -48.16
N MET A 4 10.65 42.39 -48.02
CA MET A 4 9.29 42.97 -48.05
C MET A 4 8.84 43.58 -46.70
N ARG A 5 9.62 43.50 -45.61
CA ARG A 5 9.25 43.99 -44.27
C ARG A 5 10.37 44.76 -43.57
N ASN A 6 11.08 45.60 -44.26
CA ASN A 6 12.06 46.54 -43.67
C ASN A 6 12.96 45.96 -42.57
N GLY A 7 13.38 44.68 -42.68
CA GLY A 7 14.28 44.05 -41.72
C GLY A 7 13.64 43.53 -40.43
N GLU A 8 12.33 43.56 -40.25
CA GLU A 8 11.66 42.93 -39.11
C GLU A 8 11.89 41.42 -39.10
N LYS A 9 12.39 40.93 -37.97
CA LYS A 9 12.51 39.48 -37.72
C LYS A 9 11.14 38.91 -37.40
N ILE A 10 10.60 38.09 -38.28
CA ILE A 10 9.42 37.26 -37.98
C ILE A 10 9.94 35.95 -37.39
N CYS A 11 9.68 35.76 -36.12
CA CYS A 11 9.88 34.46 -35.47
C CYS A 11 8.53 33.75 -35.36
N ALA A 12 8.46 32.52 -35.84
CA ALA A 12 7.31 31.66 -35.57
C ALA A 12 7.20 31.44 -34.06
N THR A 13 6.00 31.50 -33.51
CA THR A 13 5.72 31.07 -32.14
C THR A 13 5.76 29.56 -32.12
N PHE A 14 6.68 29.03 -31.35
CA PHE A 14 6.71 27.57 -31.09
C PHE A 14 5.48 27.14 -30.30
N PRO A 15 4.96 25.92 -30.51
CA PRO A 15 3.98 25.31 -29.62
C PRO A 15 4.47 25.35 -28.17
N LYS A 16 3.55 25.41 -27.20
CA LYS A 16 3.90 25.49 -25.77
C LYS A 16 4.84 24.36 -25.34
N GLU A 17 4.74 23.19 -25.99
CA GLU A 17 5.58 22.02 -25.77
C GLU A 17 7.01 22.19 -26.29
N ALA A 18 7.26 23.22 -27.09
CA ALA A 18 8.51 23.49 -27.80
C ALA A 18 9.19 24.79 -27.36
N ALA A 19 9.01 25.23 -26.12
CA ALA A 19 9.50 26.55 -25.64
C ALA A 19 10.97 26.56 -25.16
N ALA A 20 11.64 25.40 -25.02
CA ALA A 20 13.01 25.29 -24.50
C ALA A 20 14.06 25.13 -25.63
N VAL A 21 15.29 25.60 -25.39
CA VAL A 21 16.44 25.50 -26.31
C VAL A 21 16.80 24.05 -26.64
N LYS A 22 16.62 23.11 -25.67
CA LYS A 22 16.67 21.67 -25.89
C LYS A 22 15.29 21.10 -25.56
N GLN A 23 14.70 20.43 -26.52
CA GLN A 23 13.34 19.94 -26.42
C GLN A 23 13.30 18.43 -26.48
N TYR A 24 12.55 17.84 -25.55
CA TYR A 24 12.31 16.41 -25.52
C TYR A 24 10.79 16.17 -25.60
N GLY A 25 10.39 15.38 -26.59
CA GLY A 25 8.97 15.07 -26.83
C GLY A 25 8.33 14.32 -25.67
N PRO A 26 6.99 14.30 -25.60
CA PRO A 26 6.23 13.68 -24.51
C PRO A 26 6.53 12.19 -24.36
N ASN A 27 6.72 11.47 -25.46
CA ASN A 27 7.05 10.05 -25.44
C ASN A 27 8.37 9.75 -24.72
N LEU A 28 9.41 10.57 -24.97
CA LEU A 28 10.71 10.40 -24.31
C LEU A 28 10.60 10.76 -22.82
N ARG A 29 9.87 11.82 -22.48
CA ARG A 29 9.63 12.21 -21.09
C ARG A 29 8.91 11.08 -20.32
N ALA A 30 7.81 10.56 -20.86
CA ALA A 30 7.07 9.45 -20.27
C ALA A 30 7.92 8.19 -20.18
N PHE A 31 8.73 7.86 -21.19
CA PHE A 31 9.64 6.71 -21.19
C PHE A 31 10.72 6.83 -20.11
N ALA A 32 11.36 7.99 -19.99
CA ALA A 32 12.38 8.24 -18.97
C ALA A 32 11.78 8.12 -17.55
N VAL A 33 10.61 8.71 -17.30
CA VAL A 33 9.91 8.60 -16.01
C VAL A 33 9.50 7.15 -15.74
N ASN A 34 9.08 6.40 -16.76
CA ASN A 34 8.76 4.97 -16.62
C ASN A 34 9.98 4.13 -16.21
N LEU A 35 11.16 4.40 -16.77
CA LEU A 35 12.41 3.74 -16.33
C LEU A 35 12.72 4.06 -14.87
N LEU A 36 12.59 5.33 -14.46
CA LEU A 36 12.86 5.77 -13.09
C LEU A 36 11.85 5.23 -12.06
N THR A 37 10.58 5.05 -12.44
CA THR A 37 9.51 4.67 -11.52
C THR A 37 9.17 3.18 -11.56
N GLN A 38 8.85 2.62 -12.72
CA GLN A 38 8.51 1.20 -12.86
C GLN A 38 9.73 0.30 -13.05
N GLY A 39 10.76 0.81 -13.74
CA GLY A 39 12.04 0.11 -13.89
C GLY A 39 12.91 0.23 -12.64
N TYR A 40 12.59 1.17 -11.74
CA TYR A 40 13.42 1.54 -10.57
C TYR A 40 14.87 1.84 -10.92
N VAL A 41 15.15 2.18 -12.18
CA VAL A 41 16.50 2.47 -12.68
C VAL A 41 16.97 3.78 -12.06
N SER A 42 18.22 3.85 -11.62
CA SER A 42 18.79 5.10 -11.10
C SER A 42 18.90 6.16 -12.20
N ILE A 43 18.89 7.43 -11.82
CA ILE A 43 18.97 8.56 -12.77
C ILE A 43 20.21 8.44 -13.65
N ASP A 44 21.37 8.08 -13.08
CA ASP A 44 22.59 7.95 -13.85
C ASP A 44 22.56 6.78 -14.83
N ARG A 45 22.05 5.63 -14.43
CA ARG A 45 21.84 4.49 -15.36
C ARG A 45 20.82 4.80 -16.44
N THR A 46 19.74 5.52 -16.13
CA THR A 46 18.77 5.98 -17.13
C THR A 46 19.45 6.90 -18.14
N ARG A 47 20.33 7.82 -17.68
CA ARG A 47 21.13 8.65 -18.56
C ARG A 47 21.99 7.81 -19.50
N GLN A 48 22.72 6.84 -18.97
CA GLN A 48 23.59 5.95 -19.77
C GLN A 48 22.80 5.14 -20.80
N ILE A 49 21.61 4.62 -20.43
CA ILE A 49 20.73 3.89 -21.34
C ILE A 49 20.32 4.78 -22.51
N LEU A 50 19.86 6.00 -22.22
CA LEU A 50 19.43 6.96 -23.24
C LEU A 50 20.58 7.42 -24.12
N GLU A 51 21.73 7.66 -23.55
CA GLU A 51 22.96 8.01 -24.29
C GLU A 51 23.38 6.88 -25.24
N GLY A 52 23.32 5.60 -24.80
CA GLY A 52 23.57 4.44 -25.64
C GLY A 52 22.57 4.27 -26.81
N LEU A 53 21.38 4.87 -26.68
CA LEU A 53 20.38 4.96 -27.75
C LEU A 53 20.56 6.22 -28.65
N GLY A 54 21.66 6.99 -28.45
CA GLY A 54 21.90 8.21 -29.19
C GLY A 54 21.08 9.43 -28.73
N ILE A 55 20.49 9.36 -27.52
CA ILE A 55 19.67 10.41 -26.94
C ILE A 55 20.42 11.08 -25.78
N PRO A 56 21.14 12.21 -26.00
CA PRO A 56 21.93 12.85 -24.94
C PRO A 56 21.03 13.63 -24.00
N VAL A 57 20.82 13.08 -22.79
CA VAL A 57 20.00 13.71 -21.72
C VAL A 57 20.87 13.85 -20.47
N SER A 58 20.84 15.02 -19.83
CA SER A 58 21.55 15.23 -18.56
C SER A 58 20.77 14.63 -17.37
N THR A 59 21.48 14.30 -16.29
CA THR A 59 20.84 13.85 -15.03
C THR A 59 19.89 14.90 -14.46
N GLY A 60 20.24 16.20 -14.59
CA GLY A 60 19.35 17.30 -14.20
C GLY A 60 18.05 17.33 -15.01
N THR A 61 18.13 17.07 -16.33
CA THR A 61 16.94 16.99 -17.20
C THR A 61 16.05 15.80 -16.79
N LEU A 62 16.62 14.63 -16.47
CA LEU A 62 15.87 13.47 -15.98
C LEU A 62 15.19 13.76 -14.64
N GLN A 63 15.86 14.48 -13.73
CA GLN A 63 15.26 14.92 -12.48
C GLN A 63 14.09 15.89 -12.75
N ASN A 64 14.26 16.84 -13.68
CA ASN A 64 13.19 17.77 -14.07
C ASN A 64 11.98 17.02 -14.68
N PHE A 65 12.20 15.94 -15.44
CA PHE A 65 11.09 15.12 -15.95
C PHE A 65 10.30 14.48 -14.82
N LEU A 66 11.00 13.94 -13.80
CA LEU A 66 10.35 13.36 -12.62
C LEU A 66 9.57 14.42 -11.82
N ASP A 67 10.19 15.58 -11.58
CA ASP A 67 9.57 16.67 -10.83
C ASP A 67 8.35 17.25 -11.56
N SER A 68 8.44 17.43 -12.88
CA SER A 68 7.31 17.87 -13.72
C SER A 68 6.17 16.84 -13.68
N CYS A 69 6.48 15.54 -13.84
CA CYS A 69 5.49 14.50 -13.77
C CYS A 69 4.79 14.46 -12.40
N ALA A 70 5.52 14.71 -11.32
CA ALA A 70 4.93 14.79 -9.97
C ALA A 70 3.97 15.99 -9.83
N VAL A 71 4.24 17.10 -10.51
CA VAL A 71 3.31 18.24 -10.58
C VAL A 71 2.11 17.91 -11.47
N GLU A 72 2.34 17.33 -12.63
CA GLU A 72 1.31 16.92 -13.59
C GLU A 72 0.34 15.87 -13.03
N THR A 73 0.79 15.05 -12.08
CA THR A 73 -0.02 14.03 -11.39
C THR A 73 -0.61 14.49 -10.05
N ALA A 74 -0.38 15.72 -9.61
CA ALA A 74 -0.80 16.19 -8.28
C ALA A 74 -2.31 16.10 -8.08
N SER A 75 -3.09 16.71 -8.96
CA SER A 75 -4.56 16.71 -8.89
C SER A 75 -5.15 15.29 -9.02
N ALA A 76 -4.52 14.43 -9.83
CA ALA A 76 -4.90 13.02 -9.93
C ALA A 76 -4.67 12.25 -8.62
N ALA A 77 -3.53 12.48 -7.96
CA ALA A 77 -3.22 11.87 -6.68
C ALA A 77 -4.15 12.35 -5.56
N ASP A 78 -4.53 13.63 -5.56
CA ASP A 78 -5.51 14.18 -4.62
C ASP A 78 -6.90 13.57 -4.84
N GLU A 79 -7.30 13.34 -6.09
CA GLU A 79 -8.56 12.66 -6.41
C GLU A 79 -8.51 11.17 -5.98
N ILE A 80 -7.39 10.48 -6.23
CA ILE A 80 -7.18 9.11 -5.74
C ILE A 80 -7.27 9.06 -4.21
N ARG A 81 -6.69 10.03 -3.50
CA ARG A 81 -6.80 10.15 -2.04
C ARG A 81 -8.25 10.24 -1.58
N LYS A 82 -9.09 11.05 -2.25
CA LYS A 82 -10.53 11.14 -1.97
C LYS A 82 -11.26 9.83 -2.25
N LYS A 83 -10.95 9.18 -3.38
CA LYS A 83 -11.52 7.85 -3.71
C LYS A 83 -11.16 6.81 -2.65
N VAL A 84 -9.92 6.79 -2.16
CA VAL A 84 -9.50 5.89 -1.07
C VAL A 84 -10.23 6.21 0.24
N ALA A 85 -10.41 7.48 0.58
CA ALA A 85 -11.14 7.89 1.78
C ALA A 85 -12.66 7.57 1.73
N ALA A 86 -13.19 7.27 0.56
CA ALA A 86 -14.61 6.91 0.36
C ALA A 86 -14.85 5.39 0.22
N LEU A 87 -13.84 4.56 0.51
CA LEU A 87 -13.96 3.09 0.38
C LEU A 87 -14.57 2.47 1.64
N ASP A 88 -15.41 1.46 1.44
CA ASP A 88 -15.94 0.64 2.54
C ASP A 88 -14.89 -0.30 3.15
N VAL A 89 -13.96 -0.80 2.32
CA VAL A 89 -12.88 -1.70 2.73
C VAL A 89 -11.55 -1.16 2.22
N ILE A 90 -10.63 -0.87 3.15
CA ILE A 90 -9.33 -0.26 2.88
C ILE A 90 -8.23 -1.16 3.45
N HIS A 91 -7.27 -1.51 2.62
CA HIS A 91 -6.04 -2.17 3.03
C HIS A 91 -5.00 -1.15 3.43
N CYS A 92 -4.38 -1.34 4.58
CA CYS A 92 -3.33 -0.47 5.10
C CYS A 92 -2.05 -1.26 5.41
N ASP A 93 -0.92 -0.69 5.04
CA ASP A 93 0.40 -1.23 5.39
C ASP A 93 1.43 -0.11 5.35
N GLU A 94 2.54 -0.28 6.06
CA GLU A 94 3.66 0.66 6.04
C GLU A 94 5.00 -0.07 6.01
N THR A 95 5.98 0.58 5.41
CA THR A 95 7.34 0.06 5.33
C THR A 95 8.36 1.17 5.48
N GLY A 96 9.50 0.86 6.12
CA GLY A 96 10.61 1.79 6.25
C GLY A 96 11.21 2.12 4.88
N VAL A 97 11.55 3.38 4.65
CA VAL A 97 12.27 3.88 3.49
C VAL A 97 13.38 4.84 3.95
N ASP A 98 14.51 4.77 3.28
CA ASP A 98 15.65 5.67 3.57
C ASP A 98 15.50 6.98 2.77
N VAL A 99 15.54 8.11 3.49
CA VAL A 99 15.61 9.44 2.91
C VAL A 99 16.84 10.17 3.45
N ASN A 100 17.89 10.24 2.64
CA ASN A 100 19.16 10.89 2.97
C ASN A 100 19.78 10.34 4.26
N GLY A 101 19.84 9.01 4.41
CA GLY A 101 20.40 8.34 5.58
C GLY A 101 19.50 8.37 6.83
N LYS A 102 18.25 8.84 6.70
CA LYS A 102 17.28 8.86 7.80
C LYS A 102 16.10 7.95 7.48
N LEU A 103 15.71 7.14 8.46
CA LEU A 103 14.53 6.30 8.36
C LEU A 103 13.26 7.15 8.30
N HIS A 104 12.51 6.98 7.23
CA HIS A 104 11.15 7.46 7.04
C HIS A 104 10.23 6.25 6.82
N TRP A 105 8.94 6.49 6.74
CA TRP A 105 7.94 5.44 6.58
C TRP A 105 7.04 5.76 5.40
N MET A 106 7.01 4.84 4.46
CA MET A 106 5.99 4.83 3.41
C MET A 106 4.73 4.23 3.99
N HIS A 107 3.62 4.95 3.89
CA HIS A 107 2.27 4.48 4.20
C HIS A 107 1.52 4.21 2.91
N CYS A 108 0.82 3.09 2.84
CA CYS A 108 -0.03 2.71 1.73
C CYS A 108 -1.46 2.50 2.24
N LEU A 109 -2.43 3.10 1.55
CA LEU A 109 -3.86 2.85 1.72
C LEU A 109 -4.41 2.49 0.34
N CYS A 110 -5.06 1.34 0.23
CA CYS A 110 -5.47 0.84 -1.09
C CYS A 110 -6.63 -0.16 -1.01
N ASN A 111 -7.19 -0.47 -2.18
CA ASN A 111 -8.03 -1.63 -2.42
C ASN A 111 -7.70 -2.23 -3.80
N HIS A 112 -8.57 -3.07 -4.36
CA HIS A 112 -8.38 -3.66 -5.70
C HIS A 112 -8.44 -2.64 -6.85
N ARG A 113 -8.93 -1.40 -6.62
CA ARG A 113 -9.07 -0.33 -7.65
C ARG A 113 -8.08 0.82 -7.44
N TRP A 114 -7.83 1.22 -6.21
CA TRP A 114 -7.11 2.43 -5.87
C TRP A 114 -5.85 2.13 -5.06
N SER A 115 -4.83 2.94 -5.21
CA SER A 115 -3.61 2.91 -4.42
C SER A 115 -3.16 4.32 -4.10
N TYR A 116 -3.10 4.66 -2.84
CA TYR A 116 -2.54 5.92 -2.34
C TYR A 116 -1.31 5.63 -1.49
N CYS A 117 -0.19 6.27 -1.82
CA CYS A 117 1.10 6.11 -1.16
C CYS A 117 1.63 7.47 -0.74
N THR A 118 2.20 7.55 0.46
CA THR A 118 2.85 8.76 0.97
C THR A 118 4.02 8.41 1.88
N VAL A 119 4.94 9.35 2.11
CA VAL A 119 6.09 9.16 3.01
C VAL A 119 5.97 10.11 4.19
N HIS A 120 6.20 9.60 5.39
CA HIS A 120 6.20 10.36 6.62
C HIS A 120 7.44 10.04 7.48
N GLU A 121 7.89 10.99 8.32
CA GLU A 121 9.05 10.78 9.20
C GLU A 121 8.74 9.80 10.34
N LYS A 122 7.48 9.72 10.75
CA LYS A 122 7.01 8.82 11.82
C LYS A 122 6.24 7.64 11.23
N ARG A 123 6.26 6.50 11.93
CA ARG A 123 5.50 5.31 11.57
C ARG A 123 4.08 5.33 12.12
N GLY A 124 3.91 5.74 13.37
CA GLY A 124 2.74 5.48 14.19
C GLY A 124 1.53 6.38 13.93
N SER A 125 0.62 6.38 14.90
CA SER A 125 -0.65 7.11 14.82
C SER A 125 -0.47 8.60 14.52
N ALA A 126 0.60 9.25 14.99
CA ALA A 126 0.89 10.64 14.63
C ALA A 126 1.04 10.86 13.11
N ALA A 127 1.66 9.90 12.40
CA ALA A 127 1.74 9.97 10.95
C ALA A 127 0.37 9.75 10.30
N MET A 128 -0.41 8.80 10.80
CA MET A 128 -1.76 8.50 10.30
C MET A 128 -2.70 9.70 10.51
N ASP A 129 -2.57 10.37 11.65
CA ASP A 129 -3.33 11.60 11.97
C ASP A 129 -2.98 12.74 10.98
N GLU A 130 -1.68 12.95 10.69
CA GLU A 130 -1.22 13.97 9.73
C GLU A 130 -1.59 13.63 8.27
N ILE A 131 -1.55 12.35 7.88
CA ILE A 131 -2.03 11.88 6.57
C ILE A 131 -3.53 12.13 6.43
N GLY A 132 -4.30 12.00 7.52
CA GLY A 132 -5.67 12.44 7.67
C GLY A 132 -6.72 11.60 6.93
N ILE A 133 -6.37 10.45 6.34
CA ILE A 133 -7.35 9.56 5.71
C ILE A 133 -8.07 8.74 6.78
N ILE A 134 -7.33 7.97 7.59
CA ILE A 134 -7.94 7.09 8.61
C ILE A 134 -8.82 7.87 9.61
N PRO A 135 -8.39 9.02 10.15
CA PRO A 135 -9.26 9.82 11.02
C PRO A 135 -10.53 10.34 10.36
N SER A 136 -10.56 10.48 9.03
CA SER A 136 -11.73 10.98 8.29
C SER A 136 -12.71 9.90 7.84
N LEU A 137 -12.39 8.61 8.08
CA LEU A 137 -13.27 7.50 7.72
C LEU A 137 -14.47 7.43 8.66
N ASP A 138 -15.58 6.89 8.15
CA ASP A 138 -16.78 6.62 8.92
C ASP A 138 -17.27 5.21 8.61
N ASN A 139 -17.21 4.32 9.62
CA ASN A 139 -17.62 2.92 9.54
C ASN A 139 -16.92 2.03 8.48
N SER A 140 -15.91 2.53 7.78
CA SER A 140 -15.11 1.72 6.87
C SER A 140 -14.38 0.59 7.60
N THR A 141 -14.07 -0.49 6.89
CA THR A 141 -13.25 -1.59 7.43
C THR A 141 -11.80 -1.40 7.03
N LEU A 142 -10.90 -1.28 8.01
CA LEU A 142 -9.44 -1.32 7.80
C LEU A 142 -8.94 -2.76 7.86
N VAL A 143 -8.29 -3.20 6.79
CA VAL A 143 -7.58 -4.48 6.73
C VAL A 143 -6.09 -4.22 6.93
N HIS A 144 -5.52 -4.75 8.01
CA HIS A 144 -4.13 -4.48 8.38
C HIS A 144 -3.51 -5.64 9.17
N ASP A 145 -2.21 -5.58 9.47
CA ASP A 145 -1.58 -6.46 10.44
C ASP A 145 -2.00 -6.10 11.89
N PHE A 146 -1.61 -6.93 12.86
CA PHE A 146 -1.94 -6.67 14.26
C PHE A 146 -1.01 -5.61 14.88
N TRP A 147 -0.87 -4.45 14.24
CA TRP A 147 -0.11 -3.36 14.84
C TRP A 147 -1.02 -2.39 15.62
N SER A 148 -0.68 -2.21 16.90
CA SER A 148 -1.52 -1.48 17.85
C SER A 148 -1.81 -0.02 17.50
N ALA A 149 -1.01 0.60 16.62
CA ALA A 149 -1.24 1.98 16.19
C ALA A 149 -2.57 2.16 15.42
N TYR A 150 -3.00 1.13 14.68
CA TYR A 150 -4.30 1.14 14.00
C TYR A 150 -5.47 1.05 14.97
N LEU A 151 -5.30 0.31 16.09
CA LEU A 151 -6.35 0.10 17.08
C LEU A 151 -6.72 1.36 17.90
N LYS A 152 -6.07 2.48 17.62
CA LYS A 152 -6.44 3.79 18.18
C LYS A 152 -7.73 4.35 17.55
N TYR A 153 -8.10 3.88 16.37
CA TYR A 153 -9.16 4.47 15.56
C TYR A 153 -10.49 3.72 15.74
N ASP A 154 -11.31 4.18 16.69
CA ASP A 154 -12.62 3.59 17.00
C ASP A 154 -13.72 3.96 15.96
N ASN A 155 -13.43 4.91 15.07
CA ASN A 155 -14.31 5.33 13.98
C ASN A 155 -14.37 4.34 12.80
N VAL A 156 -13.58 3.27 12.85
CA VAL A 156 -13.50 2.24 11.81
C VAL A 156 -13.67 0.85 12.40
N LYS A 157 -14.04 -0.09 11.55
CA LYS A 157 -14.00 -1.52 11.85
C LYS A 157 -12.61 -2.06 11.52
N HIS A 158 -12.08 -2.97 12.33
CA HIS A 158 -10.79 -3.62 12.05
C HIS A 158 -10.98 -4.99 11.46
N SER A 159 -10.08 -5.39 10.56
CA SER A 159 -9.94 -6.76 10.09
C SER A 159 -8.45 -7.10 10.01
N PHE A 160 -8.04 -8.15 10.72
CA PHE A 160 -6.63 -8.53 10.75
C PHE A 160 -6.27 -9.45 9.58
N CYS A 161 -5.04 -9.28 9.07
CA CYS A 161 -4.48 -10.19 8.09
C CYS A 161 -4.31 -11.59 8.68
N ASN A 162 -5.17 -12.52 8.28
CA ASN A 162 -5.11 -13.88 8.80
C ASN A 162 -3.83 -14.63 8.40
N THR A 163 -3.17 -14.27 7.29
CA THR A 163 -1.86 -14.87 6.94
C THR A 163 -0.76 -14.57 7.97
N HIS A 164 -0.79 -13.40 8.61
CA HIS A 164 0.12 -13.12 9.73
C HIS A 164 -0.22 -13.98 10.95
N LEU A 165 -1.51 -14.13 11.22
CA LEU A 165 -2.00 -14.98 12.31
C LEU A 165 -1.66 -16.45 12.08
N GLU A 166 -1.84 -16.97 10.85
CA GLU A 166 -1.45 -18.33 10.45
C GLU A 166 0.03 -18.61 10.75
N ARG A 167 0.92 -17.67 10.40
CA ARG A 167 2.37 -17.79 10.70
C ARG A 167 2.65 -17.86 12.20
N GLU A 168 1.92 -17.09 13.01
CA GLU A 168 2.07 -17.14 14.47
C GLU A 168 1.52 -18.43 15.06
N LEU A 169 0.43 -18.98 14.51
CA LEU A 169 -0.14 -20.27 14.90
C LEU A 169 0.80 -21.43 14.54
N ILE A 170 1.39 -21.41 13.34
CA ILE A 170 2.42 -22.38 12.91
C ILE A 170 3.61 -22.33 13.88
N TYR A 171 4.12 -21.13 14.17
CA TYR A 171 5.22 -20.95 15.12
C TYR A 171 4.87 -21.45 16.53
N ALA A 172 3.64 -21.20 17.00
CA ALA A 172 3.17 -21.70 18.29
C ALA A 172 3.15 -23.24 18.32
N TYR A 173 2.65 -23.88 17.26
CA TYR A 173 2.65 -25.34 17.13
C TYR A 173 4.07 -25.91 17.10
N GLU A 174 4.95 -25.39 16.24
CA GLU A 174 6.34 -25.85 16.09
C GLU A 174 7.17 -25.71 17.38
N THR A 175 6.92 -24.63 18.14
CA THR A 175 7.70 -24.36 19.37
C THR A 175 7.16 -25.01 20.63
N THR A 176 5.87 -25.36 20.67
CA THR A 176 5.23 -25.90 21.89
C THR A 176 4.67 -27.32 21.72
N GLY A 177 4.50 -27.80 20.50
CA GLY A 177 3.83 -29.06 20.18
C GLY A 177 2.33 -29.08 20.48
N GLN A 178 1.72 -27.92 20.82
CA GLN A 178 0.32 -27.84 21.23
C GLN A 178 -0.63 -27.90 20.04
N THR A 179 -1.46 -28.92 19.97
CA THR A 179 -2.32 -29.26 18.82
C THR A 179 -3.41 -28.24 18.53
N TRP A 180 -3.87 -27.48 19.53
CA TRP A 180 -4.89 -26.45 19.36
C TRP A 180 -4.46 -25.39 18.29
N ALA A 181 -3.15 -25.09 18.23
CA ALA A 181 -2.63 -24.07 17.30
C ALA A 181 -2.73 -24.54 15.84
N ASP A 182 -2.32 -25.77 15.56
CA ASP A 182 -2.46 -26.37 14.23
C ASP A 182 -3.94 -26.55 13.85
N ALA A 183 -4.77 -27.00 14.79
CA ALA A 183 -6.21 -27.16 14.57
C ALA A 183 -6.90 -25.81 14.26
N LEU A 184 -6.51 -24.74 14.96
CA LEU A 184 -7.05 -23.39 14.70
C LEU A 184 -6.58 -22.84 13.35
N ASN A 185 -5.33 -23.08 12.98
CA ASN A 185 -4.78 -22.72 11.67
C ASN A 185 -5.57 -23.40 10.53
N LYS A 186 -5.81 -24.71 10.67
CA LYS A 186 -6.62 -25.49 9.73
C LYS A 186 -8.07 -24.99 9.67
N LEU A 187 -8.67 -24.64 10.81
CA LEU A 187 -10.01 -24.09 10.88
C LEU A 187 -10.14 -22.76 10.08
N LEU A 188 -9.21 -21.84 10.26
CA LEU A 188 -9.22 -20.57 9.52
C LEU A 188 -9.09 -20.78 8.01
N SER A 189 -8.19 -21.69 7.60
CA SER A 189 -8.01 -22.07 6.19
C SER A 189 -9.26 -22.75 5.62
N GLU A 190 -9.89 -23.67 6.39
CA GLU A 190 -11.16 -24.33 6.04
C GLU A 190 -12.28 -23.30 5.82
N MET A 191 -12.44 -22.38 6.76
CA MET A 191 -13.42 -21.29 6.64
C MET A 191 -13.19 -20.48 5.37
N CYS A 192 -11.95 -20.04 5.12
CA CYS A 192 -11.62 -19.28 3.91
C CYS A 192 -11.91 -20.07 2.63
N GLY A 193 -11.52 -21.33 2.57
CA GLY A 193 -11.78 -22.23 1.44
C GLY A 193 -13.27 -22.39 1.18
N LYS A 194 -14.05 -22.71 2.23
CA LYS A 194 -15.50 -22.87 2.13
C LYS A 194 -16.23 -21.59 1.69
N ARG A 195 -15.79 -20.42 2.19
CA ARG A 195 -16.30 -19.13 1.71
C ARG A 195 -16.09 -18.98 0.20
N ASN A 196 -14.90 -19.31 -0.28
CA ASN A 196 -14.57 -19.16 -1.69
C ASN A 196 -15.37 -20.13 -2.58
N GLU A 197 -15.67 -21.35 -2.11
CA GLU A 197 -16.57 -22.30 -2.77
C GLU A 197 -17.98 -21.71 -2.87
N LEU A 198 -18.56 -21.33 -1.72
CA LEU A 198 -19.91 -20.79 -1.66
C LEU A 198 -20.07 -19.51 -2.49
N LYS A 199 -19.05 -18.65 -2.55
CA LYS A 199 -19.04 -17.47 -3.44
C LYS A 199 -19.14 -17.86 -4.92
N LYS A 200 -18.48 -18.93 -5.36
CA LYS A 200 -18.56 -19.41 -6.74
C LYS A 200 -19.98 -19.90 -7.07
N ASP A 201 -20.67 -20.44 -6.06
CA ASP A 201 -22.07 -20.89 -6.17
C ASP A 201 -23.08 -19.74 -6.01
N GLY A 202 -22.61 -18.49 -5.94
CA GLY A 202 -23.47 -17.29 -5.87
C GLY A 202 -23.94 -16.93 -4.46
N ALA A 203 -23.47 -17.61 -3.40
CA ALA A 203 -23.82 -17.24 -2.04
C ALA A 203 -23.10 -15.96 -1.58
N SER A 204 -23.75 -15.20 -0.70
CA SER A 204 -23.21 -13.97 -0.08
C SER A 204 -22.88 -14.12 1.41
N CYS A 205 -23.25 -15.25 2.03
CA CYS A 205 -22.95 -15.59 3.43
C CYS A 205 -22.90 -17.09 3.63
N TYR A 206 -22.34 -17.52 4.76
CA TYR A 206 -22.43 -18.92 5.18
C TYR A 206 -23.87 -19.29 5.59
N PRO A 207 -24.28 -20.56 5.44
CA PRO A 207 -25.43 -21.09 6.15
C PRO A 207 -25.26 -20.85 7.66
N PRO A 208 -26.34 -20.41 8.37
CA PRO A 208 -26.25 -20.05 9.80
C PRO A 208 -25.71 -21.16 10.69
N GLU A 209 -26.09 -22.41 10.43
CA GLU A 209 -25.63 -23.58 11.19
C GLU A 209 -24.12 -23.81 11.02
N LEU A 210 -23.62 -23.68 9.79
CA LEU A 210 -22.20 -23.80 9.49
C LEU A 210 -21.38 -22.70 10.16
N LEU A 211 -21.84 -21.47 10.12
CA LEU A 211 -21.19 -20.33 10.77
C LEU A 211 -21.13 -20.53 12.29
N THR A 212 -22.25 -20.98 12.89
CA THR A 212 -22.33 -21.29 14.33
C THR A 212 -21.33 -22.40 14.70
N SER A 213 -21.25 -23.47 13.89
CA SER A 213 -20.30 -24.55 14.06
C SER A 213 -18.85 -24.05 14.02
N TYR A 214 -18.49 -23.23 13.04
CA TYR A 214 -17.16 -22.64 12.93
C TYR A 214 -16.80 -21.78 14.15
N PHE A 215 -17.70 -20.94 14.60
CA PHE A 215 -17.48 -20.07 15.76
C PHE A 215 -17.35 -20.86 17.06
N GLY A 216 -18.15 -21.93 17.23
CA GLY A 216 -18.02 -22.83 18.35
C GLY A 216 -16.68 -23.58 18.39
N ARG A 217 -16.24 -24.09 17.22
CA ARG A 217 -14.91 -24.72 17.09
C ARG A 217 -13.78 -23.74 17.41
N TYR A 218 -13.89 -22.49 16.92
CA TYR A 218 -12.91 -21.44 17.21
C TYR A 218 -12.81 -21.17 18.72
N ASP A 219 -13.94 -20.98 19.40
CA ASP A 219 -13.97 -20.70 20.83
C ASP A 219 -13.41 -21.86 21.65
N ALA A 220 -13.74 -23.09 21.29
CA ALA A 220 -13.24 -24.28 21.95
C ALA A 220 -11.70 -24.40 21.86
N LEU A 221 -11.14 -24.19 20.67
CA LEU A 221 -9.68 -24.24 20.44
C LEU A 221 -8.93 -23.10 21.16
N VAL A 222 -9.50 -21.90 21.21
CA VAL A 222 -8.93 -20.78 21.96
C VAL A 222 -8.99 -21.07 23.47
N ALA A 223 -10.09 -21.62 23.97
CA ALA A 223 -10.23 -22.01 25.38
C ALA A 223 -9.23 -23.09 25.77
N GLU A 224 -9.07 -24.13 24.93
CA GLU A 224 -8.05 -25.20 25.11
C GLU A 224 -6.65 -24.59 25.20
N GLY A 225 -6.29 -23.71 24.26
CA GLY A 225 -5.01 -23.03 24.26
C GLY A 225 -4.78 -22.20 25.51
N LEU A 226 -5.79 -21.44 25.96
CA LEU A 226 -5.71 -20.61 27.18
C LEU A 226 -5.51 -21.47 28.44
N ALA A 227 -6.17 -22.63 28.53
CA ALA A 227 -5.99 -23.57 29.61
C ALA A 227 -4.58 -24.20 29.64
N ALA A 228 -4.05 -24.53 28.46
CA ALA A 228 -2.69 -25.07 28.31
C ALA A 228 -1.57 -24.02 28.57
N ASN A 229 -1.89 -22.71 28.52
CA ASN A 229 -0.93 -21.64 28.71
C ASN A 229 -1.35 -20.66 29.83
N PRO A 230 -1.36 -21.12 31.10
CA PRO A 230 -1.74 -20.24 32.21
C PRO A 230 -0.74 -19.08 32.38
N ILE A 231 -1.22 -17.97 32.94
CA ILE A 231 -0.35 -16.83 33.27
C ILE A 231 0.56 -17.27 34.42
N ARG A 232 1.87 -17.27 34.18
CA ARG A 232 2.86 -17.58 35.21
C ARG A 232 2.86 -16.52 36.30
N GLU A 233 2.81 -16.91 37.55
CA GLU A 233 2.99 -15.98 38.66
C GLU A 233 4.43 -15.40 38.65
N SER A 234 4.55 -14.09 38.87
CA SER A 234 5.87 -13.50 39.04
C SER A 234 6.47 -13.97 40.37
N PRO A 235 7.77 -14.28 40.46
CA PRO A 235 8.43 -14.58 41.71
C PRO A 235 8.16 -13.45 42.73
N LYS A 236 7.84 -13.85 43.99
CA LYS A 236 7.61 -12.89 45.09
C LYS A 236 8.78 -11.92 45.17
N GLY A 237 8.49 -10.62 45.17
CA GLY A 237 9.46 -9.55 45.36
C GLY A 237 9.93 -8.79 44.10
N LYS A 238 9.61 -9.22 42.88
CA LYS A 238 9.90 -8.43 41.66
C LYS A 238 8.71 -7.57 41.26
N ARG A 239 8.83 -6.23 41.37
CA ARG A 239 7.88 -5.28 40.78
C ARG A 239 8.02 -5.34 39.24
N GLY A 240 6.93 -5.59 38.54
CA GLY A 240 6.89 -5.59 37.08
C GLY A 240 5.63 -6.26 36.53
N ARG A 241 5.33 -5.99 35.24
CA ARG A 241 4.23 -6.67 34.52
C ARG A 241 4.53 -8.17 34.45
N LYS A 242 3.56 -9.02 34.78
CA LYS A 242 3.69 -10.48 34.66
C LYS A 242 4.18 -10.83 33.27
N ALA A 243 5.27 -11.60 33.16
CA ALA A 243 5.82 -12.03 31.88
C ALA A 243 4.85 -13.02 31.23
N LYS A 244 4.13 -12.59 30.20
CA LYS A 244 3.31 -13.46 29.38
C LYS A 244 4.18 -14.01 28.27
N GLY A 245 4.17 -15.34 28.07
CA GLY A 245 4.83 -15.97 26.93
C GLY A 245 4.16 -15.53 25.60
N LYS A 246 4.90 -15.61 24.49
CA LYS A 246 4.37 -15.22 23.15
C LYS A 246 3.05 -15.95 22.81
N THR A 247 3.00 -17.26 23.10
CA THR A 247 1.78 -18.09 22.88
C THR A 247 0.59 -17.58 23.68
N ARG A 248 0.80 -17.17 24.94
CA ARG A 248 -0.28 -16.60 25.76
C ARG A 248 -0.76 -15.25 25.20
N CYS A 249 0.15 -14.39 24.73
CA CYS A 249 -0.22 -13.13 24.09
C CYS A 249 -1.01 -13.34 22.80
N LEU A 250 -0.64 -14.35 21.99
CA LEU A 250 -1.40 -14.75 20.81
C LEU A 250 -2.81 -15.20 21.19
N LEU A 251 -2.97 -16.07 22.19
CA LEU A 251 -4.27 -16.57 22.64
C LEU A 251 -5.18 -15.45 23.17
N GLU A 252 -4.62 -14.50 23.91
CA GLU A 252 -5.38 -13.33 24.37
C GLU A 252 -5.87 -12.49 23.19
N ARG A 253 -5.06 -12.27 22.16
CA ARG A 253 -5.48 -11.60 20.92
C ARG A 253 -6.59 -12.39 20.20
N LEU A 254 -6.43 -13.69 20.07
CA LEU A 254 -7.44 -14.56 19.46
C LEU A 254 -8.78 -14.46 20.18
N ARG A 255 -8.77 -14.38 21.50
CA ARG A 255 -9.99 -14.20 22.31
C ARG A 255 -10.56 -12.80 22.19
N ASP A 256 -9.74 -11.78 22.42
CA ASP A 256 -10.18 -10.38 22.61
C ASP A 256 -10.58 -9.72 21.29
N TYR A 257 -9.98 -10.14 20.16
CA TYR A 257 -10.21 -9.59 18.83
C TYR A 257 -10.86 -10.61 17.87
N LYS A 258 -11.61 -11.57 18.42
CA LYS A 258 -12.30 -12.61 17.62
C LYS A 258 -13.14 -12.01 16.49
N ALA A 259 -13.89 -10.95 16.75
CA ALA A 259 -14.75 -10.28 15.77
C ALA A 259 -13.95 -9.73 14.59
N ASP A 260 -12.77 -9.15 14.86
CA ASP A 260 -11.92 -8.55 13.82
C ASP A 260 -11.13 -9.60 13.04
N ILE A 261 -10.74 -10.70 13.70
CA ILE A 261 -10.10 -11.87 13.07
C ILE A 261 -11.07 -12.58 12.13
N LEU A 262 -12.32 -12.77 12.57
CA LEU A 262 -13.36 -13.50 11.83
C LEU A 262 -14.27 -12.57 10.98
N ARG A 263 -13.94 -11.29 10.84
CA ARG A 263 -14.73 -10.35 10.04
C ARG A 263 -14.91 -10.81 8.60
N PHE A 264 -13.88 -11.42 8.00
CA PHE A 264 -13.97 -12.00 6.66
C PHE A 264 -15.06 -13.07 6.51
N ALA A 265 -15.44 -13.71 7.62
CA ALA A 265 -16.50 -14.72 7.64
C ALA A 265 -17.89 -14.11 7.78
N LEU A 266 -17.99 -12.95 8.44
CA LEU A 266 -19.24 -12.21 8.66
C LEU A 266 -19.57 -11.30 7.49
N ASP A 267 -18.57 -10.65 6.95
CA ASP A 267 -18.70 -9.75 5.80
C ASP A 267 -17.79 -10.24 4.66
N TRP A 268 -18.41 -10.73 3.62
CA TRP A 268 -17.67 -11.34 2.52
C TRP A 268 -17.05 -10.33 1.54
N THR A 269 -17.30 -9.05 1.72
CA THR A 269 -16.56 -7.99 1.04
C THR A 269 -15.15 -7.82 1.63
N VAL A 270 -14.98 -8.21 2.90
CA VAL A 270 -13.71 -8.14 3.61
C VAL A 270 -12.82 -9.33 3.25
N PRO A 271 -11.59 -9.11 2.80
CA PRO A 271 -10.68 -10.19 2.43
C PRO A 271 -10.10 -10.90 3.64
N PHE A 272 -9.62 -12.13 3.43
CA PHE A 272 -8.94 -12.93 4.44
C PHE A 272 -7.52 -12.41 4.76
N THR A 273 -6.87 -11.76 3.79
CA THR A 273 -5.48 -11.32 3.87
C THR A 273 -5.32 -9.85 3.54
N ASN A 274 -4.20 -9.24 3.96
CA ASN A 274 -3.81 -7.87 3.60
C ASN A 274 -2.90 -7.81 2.36
N ASN A 275 -2.93 -8.79 1.47
CA ASN A 275 -2.02 -8.91 0.34
C ASN A 275 -2.01 -7.69 -0.60
N GLU A 276 -3.13 -6.94 -0.70
CA GLU A 276 -3.21 -5.74 -1.54
C GLU A 276 -2.23 -4.67 -1.07
N ALA A 277 -2.23 -4.34 0.23
CA ALA A 277 -1.31 -3.35 0.78
C ALA A 277 0.13 -3.89 0.82
N GLU A 278 0.33 -5.15 1.18
CA GLU A 278 1.65 -5.78 1.19
C GLU A 278 2.32 -5.74 -0.20
N ARG A 279 1.57 -5.96 -1.29
CA ARG A 279 2.07 -5.82 -2.66
C ARG A 279 2.35 -4.35 -2.99
N CYS A 280 1.48 -3.45 -2.51
CA CYS A 280 1.62 -2.03 -2.76
C CYS A 280 2.90 -1.46 -2.13
N VAL A 281 3.31 -1.88 -0.95
CA VAL A 281 4.54 -1.37 -0.32
C VAL A 281 5.83 -1.98 -0.88
N ARG A 282 5.78 -3.14 -1.53
CA ARG A 282 6.97 -3.87 -2.02
C ARG A 282 7.83 -3.07 -3.00
N PHE A 283 7.24 -2.22 -3.82
CA PHE A 283 8.00 -1.45 -4.81
C PHE A 283 9.08 -0.57 -4.16
N SER A 284 8.83 -0.05 -2.96
CA SER A 284 9.78 0.79 -2.25
C SER A 284 11.06 0.02 -1.89
N LYS A 285 10.92 -1.23 -1.49
CA LYS A 285 12.06 -2.11 -1.18
C LYS A 285 12.84 -2.51 -2.45
N VAL A 286 12.15 -2.73 -3.56
CA VAL A 286 12.81 -2.96 -4.85
C VAL A 286 13.56 -1.71 -5.28
N LYS A 287 12.94 -0.54 -5.19
CA LYS A 287 13.57 0.76 -5.49
C LYS A 287 14.84 0.97 -4.66
N GLU A 288 14.80 0.73 -3.36
CA GLU A 288 15.97 0.87 -2.49
C GLU A 288 17.13 -0.06 -2.91
N LYS A 289 16.82 -1.30 -3.27
CA LYS A 289 17.84 -2.28 -3.73
C LYS A 289 18.43 -1.93 -5.08
N VAL A 290 17.66 -1.37 -6.00
CA VAL A 290 18.07 -1.11 -7.39
C VAL A 290 18.70 0.27 -7.55
N SER A 291 18.10 1.31 -6.97
CA SER A 291 18.51 2.71 -7.16
C SER A 291 18.91 3.46 -5.89
N GLY A 292 18.98 2.76 -4.75
CA GLY A 292 19.38 3.35 -3.47
C GLY A 292 18.29 4.18 -2.79
N CYS A 293 18.70 4.94 -1.78
CA CYS A 293 17.80 5.79 -0.98
C CYS A 293 17.21 6.97 -1.77
N PHE A 294 16.23 7.63 -1.19
CA PHE A 294 15.80 8.96 -1.65
C PHE A 294 16.77 10.01 -1.13
N ARG A 295 17.19 10.94 -2.00
CA ARG A 295 18.13 12.00 -1.60
C ARG A 295 17.46 13.13 -0.82
N THR A 296 16.17 13.34 -1.02
CA THR A 296 15.39 14.41 -0.36
C THR A 296 13.98 13.95 -0.05
N LYS A 297 13.36 14.54 0.96
CA LYS A 297 11.93 14.31 1.29
C LYS A 297 11.03 14.68 0.09
N LYS A 298 11.30 15.82 -0.56
CA LYS A 298 10.57 16.26 -1.76
C LYS A 298 10.63 15.19 -2.86
N GLY A 299 11.82 14.60 -3.10
CA GLY A 299 11.98 13.53 -4.10
C GLY A 299 11.20 12.26 -3.73
N ALA A 300 11.16 11.91 -2.45
CA ALA A 300 10.35 10.79 -1.97
C ALA A 300 8.85 11.06 -2.16
N ASP A 301 8.36 12.25 -1.81
CA ASP A 301 6.96 12.64 -1.99
C ASP A 301 6.55 12.66 -3.47
N SER A 302 7.41 13.22 -4.33
CA SER A 302 7.21 13.23 -5.79
C SER A 302 7.08 11.80 -6.33
N PHE A 303 7.97 10.91 -5.90
CA PHE A 303 7.95 9.51 -6.30
C PHE A 303 6.67 8.80 -5.84
N MET A 304 6.26 8.96 -4.58
CA MET A 304 5.05 8.33 -4.06
C MET A 304 3.77 8.85 -4.73
N ARG A 305 3.73 10.13 -5.08
CA ARG A 305 2.63 10.73 -5.84
C ARG A 305 2.48 10.08 -7.21
N ILE A 306 3.56 9.96 -7.96
CA ILE A 306 3.57 9.29 -9.27
C ILE A 306 3.19 7.82 -9.10
N MET A 307 3.69 7.14 -8.08
CA MET A 307 3.38 5.73 -7.83
C MET A 307 1.92 5.51 -7.42
N SER A 308 1.29 6.44 -6.72
CA SER A 308 -0.17 6.41 -6.45
C SER A 308 -0.97 6.45 -7.74
N TYR A 309 -0.61 7.33 -8.66
CA TYR A 309 -1.24 7.45 -9.97
C TYR A 309 -1.04 6.19 -10.83
N ILE A 310 0.22 5.75 -11.00
CA ILE A 310 0.55 4.54 -11.77
C ILE A 310 -0.09 3.29 -11.15
N GLY A 311 -0.04 3.15 -9.83
CA GLY A 311 -0.61 2.01 -9.11
C GLY A 311 -2.12 1.90 -9.33
N SER A 312 -2.83 3.01 -9.29
CA SER A 312 -4.26 3.07 -9.60
C SER A 312 -4.53 2.81 -11.08
N ALA A 313 -3.75 3.38 -11.99
CA ALA A 313 -3.86 3.14 -13.43
C ALA A 313 -3.77 1.66 -13.79
N LYS A 314 -2.78 0.95 -13.21
CA LYS A 314 -2.61 -0.50 -13.42
C LYS A 314 -3.80 -1.32 -12.94
N LYS A 315 -4.43 -0.91 -11.83
CA LYS A 315 -5.65 -1.55 -11.31
C LYS A 315 -6.88 -1.33 -12.20
N HIS A 316 -6.84 -0.27 -13.03
CA HIS A 316 -7.87 -0.01 -14.06
C HIS A 316 -7.46 -0.50 -15.46
N GLY A 317 -6.47 -1.41 -15.56
CA GLY A 317 -6.07 -2.03 -16.81
C GLY A 317 -5.17 -1.17 -17.71
N MET A 318 -4.75 0.02 -17.26
CA MET A 318 -3.87 0.89 -18.02
C MET A 318 -2.40 0.55 -17.75
N THR A 319 -1.55 0.56 -18.77
CA THR A 319 -0.11 0.39 -18.57
C THR A 319 0.49 1.64 -17.90
N ALA A 320 1.58 1.45 -17.14
CA ALA A 320 2.27 2.56 -16.50
C ALA A 320 2.74 3.62 -17.52
N TYR A 321 3.26 3.17 -18.66
CA TYR A 321 3.71 4.08 -19.72
C TYR A 321 2.55 4.90 -20.30
N ALA A 322 1.40 4.28 -20.57
CA ALA A 322 0.23 4.99 -21.06
C ALA A 322 -0.27 6.03 -20.05
N ALA A 323 -0.34 5.67 -18.77
CA ALA A 323 -0.71 6.59 -17.71
C ALA A 323 0.25 7.79 -17.60
N LEU A 324 1.56 7.54 -17.66
CA LEU A 324 2.58 8.58 -17.65
C LEU A 324 2.48 9.49 -18.88
N LEU A 325 2.14 8.95 -20.04
CA LEU A 325 1.94 9.74 -21.26
C LEU A 325 0.73 10.68 -21.10
N GLU A 326 -0.38 10.21 -20.53
CA GLU A 326 -1.54 11.05 -20.18
C GLU A 326 -1.15 12.16 -19.19
N ALA A 327 -0.32 11.85 -18.19
CA ALA A 327 0.18 12.86 -17.26
C ALA A 327 1.02 13.94 -17.97
N VAL A 328 1.95 13.53 -18.84
CA VAL A 328 2.78 14.47 -19.63
C VAL A 328 1.94 15.38 -20.55
N TYR A 329 0.79 14.90 -21.01
CA TYR A 329 -0.17 15.71 -21.77
C TYR A 329 -1.11 16.54 -20.88
N GLY A 330 -0.93 16.53 -19.55
CA GLY A 330 -1.77 17.28 -18.61
C GLY A 330 -3.17 16.69 -18.41
N ARG A 331 -3.39 15.43 -18.74
CA ARG A 331 -4.69 14.74 -18.69
C ARG A 331 -4.85 13.76 -17.53
N SER A 332 -3.93 13.75 -16.58
CA SER A 332 -3.93 12.78 -15.47
C SER A 332 -5.21 12.80 -14.62
N LEU A 333 -5.75 13.99 -14.32
CA LEU A 333 -6.98 14.14 -13.55
C LEU A 333 -8.19 13.58 -14.30
N GLN A 334 -8.34 13.95 -15.58
CA GLN A 334 -9.42 13.44 -16.45
C GLN A 334 -9.35 11.93 -16.57
N THR A 335 -8.13 11.38 -16.67
CA THR A 335 -7.90 9.93 -16.68
C THR A 335 -8.41 9.27 -15.40
N VAL A 336 -8.10 9.82 -14.21
CA VAL A 336 -8.59 9.29 -12.92
C VAL A 336 -10.11 9.43 -12.81
N GLN A 337 -10.67 10.53 -13.26
CA GLN A 337 -12.13 10.75 -13.25
C GLN A 337 -12.89 9.80 -14.16
N ALA A 338 -12.27 9.30 -15.22
CA ALA A 338 -12.86 8.30 -16.12
C ALA A 338 -12.81 6.87 -15.54
N TRP A 339 -12.10 6.62 -14.45
CA TRP A 339 -12.03 5.32 -13.78
C TRP A 339 -13.20 5.19 -12.77
N THR A 340 -14.41 5.11 -13.24
CA THR A 340 -15.63 4.98 -12.41
C THR A 340 -15.92 3.55 -11.98
#